data_eeef2cc61fd89aa1bda4d5756e427236
#
_entry.id   eeef2cc61fd89aa1bda4d5756e427236
#
_cell.length_a   1.000
_cell.length_b   1.000
_cell.length_c   1.000
_cell.angle_alpha   90.00
_cell.angle_beta   90.00
_cell.angle_gamma   90.00
#
_symmetry.space_group_name_H-M   'P 1'
#
loop_
_entity.id
_entity.type
_entity.pdbx_description
1 polymer ?
#
loop_
_entity_poly.entity_id
_entity_poly.type
_entity_poly.pdbx_seq_one_letter_code
_entity_poly.pdbx_strand_id
1 'polypeptide(L)'
;MAEVHLVGTKTTDLVAVKQTSVDSRHHYGRVRSTFDVVETNSDDSVNSTYHLARLPSNAILLPSSTIYFDNVGGTSTTADIGVYAVDNNLVNADDADAINDGISIATAGSASVIKDFATTATPLWDYVASETKDPGGLLDIKVAVLDAAIDAAGSIALELFYVVD
;
A
#
# COMPACT_ATOMS: atom_id res chain seq x y z
N MET A 1 -6.99 -28.90 -28.52
CA MET A 1 -6.31 -27.79 -27.76
C MET A 1 -4.92 -28.28 -27.44
N ALA A 2 -3.91 -27.48 -27.65
CA ALA A 2 -2.54 -27.84 -27.29
C ALA A 2 -2.35 -27.58 -25.78
N GLU A 3 -1.66 -28.45 -25.08
CA GLU A 3 -1.24 -28.24 -23.70
C GLU A 3 -0.13 -27.20 -23.70
N VAL A 4 -0.22 -26.22 -22.76
CA VAL A 4 0.72 -25.09 -22.66
C VAL A 4 1.39 -25.14 -21.30
N HIS A 5 2.72 -25.18 -21.30
CA HIS A 5 3.53 -25.09 -20.09
C HIS A 5 4.25 -23.73 -20.08
N LEU A 6 3.88 -22.88 -19.13
CA LEU A 6 4.45 -21.55 -18.98
C LEU A 6 5.29 -21.47 -17.70
N VAL A 7 6.41 -20.75 -17.80
CA VAL A 7 7.29 -20.47 -16.67
C VAL A 7 7.24 -18.98 -16.38
N GLY A 8 7.07 -18.61 -15.12
CA GLY A 8 7.07 -17.22 -14.71
C GLY A 8 8.42 -16.54 -15.00
N THR A 9 8.38 -15.25 -15.31
CA THR A 9 9.57 -14.48 -15.73
C THR A 9 10.75 -14.63 -14.76
N LYS A 10 10.48 -14.47 -13.45
CA LYS A 10 11.54 -14.60 -12.43
C LYS A 10 12.07 -16.02 -12.31
N THR A 11 11.21 -17.01 -12.47
CA THR A 11 11.61 -18.43 -12.47
C THR A 11 12.43 -18.77 -13.72
N THR A 12 12.12 -18.16 -14.86
CA THR A 12 12.94 -18.31 -16.08
C THR A 12 14.36 -17.82 -15.85
N ASP A 13 14.54 -16.67 -15.19
CA ASP A 13 15.86 -16.14 -14.86
C ASP A 13 16.65 -17.05 -13.92
N LEU A 14 15.96 -17.67 -12.94
CA LEU A 14 16.58 -18.57 -11.96
C LEU A 14 17.00 -19.93 -12.54
N VAL A 15 16.24 -20.45 -13.52
CA VAL A 15 16.50 -21.78 -14.11
C VAL A 15 17.32 -21.72 -15.41
N ALA A 16 17.67 -20.53 -15.88
CA ALA A 16 18.48 -20.36 -17.07
C ALA A 16 19.89 -20.96 -16.89
N VAL A 17 20.46 -21.49 -17.97
CA VAL A 17 21.84 -22.04 -17.97
C VAL A 17 22.85 -20.99 -17.53
N LYS A 18 22.65 -19.74 -17.93
CA LYS A 18 23.35 -18.55 -17.39
C LYS A 18 22.34 -17.81 -16.54
N GLN A 19 22.39 -18.02 -15.23
CA GLN A 19 21.49 -17.37 -14.30
C GLN A 19 21.69 -15.85 -14.31
N THR A 20 20.56 -15.14 -14.38
CA THR A 20 20.50 -13.69 -14.17
C THR A 20 20.19 -13.44 -12.70
N SER A 21 20.87 -12.50 -12.09
CA SER A 21 20.57 -12.11 -10.72
C SER A 21 19.14 -11.58 -10.62
N VAL A 22 18.35 -12.18 -9.75
CA VAL A 22 17.00 -11.72 -9.44
C VAL A 22 17.05 -10.91 -8.16
N ASP A 23 16.26 -9.83 -8.11
CA ASP A 23 16.17 -8.97 -6.93
C ASP A 23 15.77 -9.82 -5.70
N SER A 24 16.54 -9.72 -4.62
CA SER A 24 16.33 -10.47 -3.38
C SER A 24 14.95 -10.23 -2.77
N ARG A 25 14.38 -9.05 -2.97
CA ARG A 25 13.03 -8.71 -2.51
C ARG A 25 11.94 -9.55 -3.18
N HIS A 26 12.18 -10.01 -4.40
CA HIS A 26 11.23 -10.84 -5.14
C HIS A 26 11.36 -12.34 -4.84
N HIS A 27 12.50 -12.81 -4.34
CA HIS A 27 12.72 -14.24 -4.09
C HIS A 27 13.32 -14.43 -2.73
N TYR A 28 14.11 -13.98 -2.08
CA TYR A 28 14.75 -14.35 -0.80
C TYR A 28 14.61 -13.29 0.29
N GLY A 29 13.78 -12.25 0.03
CA GLY A 29 13.56 -11.16 0.96
C GLY A 29 12.91 -11.64 2.27
N ARG A 30 13.25 -10.98 3.37
CA ARG A 30 12.61 -11.22 4.65
C ARG A 30 11.28 -10.46 4.73
N VAL A 31 10.21 -11.18 4.99
CA VAL A 31 8.92 -10.57 5.27
C VAL A 31 8.96 -9.91 6.64
N ARG A 32 8.51 -8.68 6.70
CA ARG A 32 8.29 -7.90 7.91
C ARG A 32 6.82 -7.52 7.99
N SER A 33 6.34 -7.22 9.18
CA SER A 33 4.99 -6.70 9.37
C SER A 33 4.99 -5.48 10.27
N THR A 34 3.99 -4.63 10.07
CA THR A 34 3.61 -3.56 10.98
C THR A 34 2.10 -3.50 11.08
N PHE A 35 1.60 -3.07 12.23
CA PHE A 35 0.17 -2.92 12.50
C PHE A 35 -0.02 -1.65 13.31
N ASP A 36 -1.03 -0.88 12.94
CA ASP A 36 -1.49 0.26 13.73
C ASP A 36 -2.99 0.47 13.58
N VAL A 37 -3.58 1.20 14.52
CA VAL A 37 -5.01 1.49 14.58
C VAL A 37 -5.23 2.94 15.00
N VAL A 38 -6.24 3.57 14.43
CA VAL A 38 -6.71 4.90 14.77
C VAL A 38 -8.19 4.88 15.07
N GLU A 39 -8.62 5.68 16.05
CA GLU A 39 -10.03 5.99 16.30
C GLU A 39 -10.44 7.21 15.49
N THR A 40 -11.49 7.09 14.70
CA THR A 40 -12.10 8.17 13.94
C THR A 40 -13.21 8.84 14.75
N ASN A 41 -13.51 10.09 14.41
CA ASN A 41 -14.62 10.83 14.99
C ASN A 41 -15.68 11.14 13.94
N SER A 42 -16.93 11.22 14.34
CA SER A 42 -18.06 11.57 13.47
C SER A 42 -17.95 12.97 12.83
N ASP A 43 -17.01 13.79 13.27
CA ASP A 43 -16.78 15.14 12.76
C ASP A 43 -15.57 15.20 11.78
N ASP A 44 -14.90 14.07 11.53
CA ASP A 44 -13.77 14.01 10.61
C ASP A 44 -14.26 14.28 9.19
N SER A 45 -13.76 15.36 8.60
CA SER A 45 -14.22 15.82 7.29
C SER A 45 -13.56 15.05 6.15
N VAL A 46 -14.09 15.21 4.94
CA VAL A 46 -13.42 14.82 3.68
C VAL A 46 -12.00 15.40 3.66
N ASN A 47 -11.05 14.62 3.16
CA ASN A 47 -9.60 14.86 3.15
C ASN A 47 -8.92 14.71 4.52
N SER A 48 -9.62 14.24 5.56
CA SER A 48 -8.94 13.81 6.79
C SER A 48 -8.00 12.65 6.48
N THR A 49 -6.80 12.67 7.06
CA THR A 49 -5.79 11.64 6.83
C THR A 49 -5.33 11.00 8.14
N TYR A 50 -5.21 9.69 8.14
CA TYR A 50 -4.78 8.87 9.26
C TYR A 50 -3.42 8.24 8.96
N HIS A 51 -2.39 8.64 9.69
CA HIS A 51 -1.04 8.12 9.52
C HIS A 51 -0.88 6.80 10.29
N LEU A 52 -0.79 5.68 9.60
CA LEU A 52 -0.80 4.34 10.19
C LEU A 52 0.50 3.56 10.01
N ALA A 53 1.41 3.98 9.15
CA ALA A 53 2.71 3.34 9.03
C ALA A 53 3.79 4.29 8.48
N ARG A 54 5.03 3.99 8.81
CA ARG A 54 6.23 4.63 8.26
C ARG A 54 7.23 3.54 7.86
N LEU A 55 7.52 3.44 6.58
CA LEU A 55 8.32 2.37 6.01
C LEU A 55 9.52 2.92 5.21
N PRO A 56 10.59 2.12 5.04
CA PRO A 56 11.68 2.48 4.13
C PRO A 56 11.17 2.70 2.69
N SER A 57 11.75 3.65 1.98
CA SER A 57 11.37 3.99 0.59
C SER A 57 11.47 2.79 -0.36
N ASN A 58 12.44 1.91 -0.15
CA ASN A 58 12.64 0.69 -0.94
C ASN A 58 11.76 -0.50 -0.51
N ALA A 59 10.85 -0.33 0.45
CA ALA A 59 9.95 -1.39 0.87
C ALA A 59 8.96 -1.75 -0.26
N ILE A 60 8.71 -3.04 -0.44
CA ILE A 60 7.69 -3.58 -1.34
C ILE A 60 6.57 -4.16 -0.49
N LEU A 61 5.37 -3.65 -0.64
CA LEU A 61 4.19 -4.18 0.05
C LEU A 61 3.77 -5.52 -0.54
N LEU A 62 3.29 -6.41 0.32
CA LEU A 62 2.80 -7.72 -0.08
C LEU A 62 1.26 -7.73 -0.18
N PRO A 63 0.68 -8.53 -1.09
CA PRO A 63 -0.76 -8.64 -1.28
C PRO A 63 -1.54 -9.14 -0.05
N SER A 64 -0.84 -9.70 0.94
CA SER A 64 -1.43 -10.11 2.23
C SER A 64 -1.73 -8.93 3.15
N SER A 65 -1.30 -7.72 2.80
CA SER A 65 -1.59 -6.51 3.58
C SER A 65 -3.09 -6.18 3.54
N THR A 66 -3.64 -5.85 4.70
CA THR A 66 -5.09 -5.69 4.89
C THR A 66 -5.40 -4.42 5.68
N ILE A 67 -6.42 -3.69 5.25
CA ILE A 67 -7.09 -2.65 6.02
C ILE A 67 -8.35 -3.23 6.65
N TYR A 68 -8.59 -2.92 7.92
CA TYR A 68 -9.80 -3.24 8.68
C TYR A 68 -10.48 -1.95 9.11
N PHE A 69 -11.79 -1.93 9.12
CA PHE A 69 -12.56 -0.76 9.48
C PHE A 69 -13.91 -1.12 10.08
N ASP A 70 -14.33 -0.32 11.04
CA ASP A 70 -15.70 -0.31 11.52
C ASP A 70 -16.63 0.34 10.50
N ASN A 71 -17.93 0.34 10.77
CA ASN A 71 -18.88 1.14 10.01
C ASN A 71 -18.73 2.61 10.41
N VAL A 72 -17.80 3.32 9.78
CA VAL A 72 -17.45 4.71 10.12
C VAL A 72 -17.98 5.71 9.10
N GLY A 73 -18.36 5.27 7.92
CA GLY A 73 -18.80 6.15 6.85
C GLY A 73 -20.26 5.94 6.46
N GLY A 74 -20.86 6.98 5.85
CA GLY A 74 -22.13 6.86 5.12
C GLY A 74 -21.97 6.07 3.83
N THR A 75 -23.08 5.90 3.09
CA THR A 75 -23.11 5.07 1.88
C THR A 75 -22.15 5.48 0.77
N SER A 76 -21.65 6.72 0.82
CA SER A 76 -20.72 7.27 -0.18
C SER A 76 -19.30 7.49 0.36
N THR A 77 -19.03 7.16 1.62
CA THR A 77 -17.70 7.41 2.20
C THR A 77 -16.73 6.34 1.74
N THR A 78 -15.61 6.79 1.16
CA THR A 78 -14.51 5.94 0.74
C THR A 78 -13.22 6.29 1.49
N ALA A 79 -12.31 5.34 1.50
CA ALA A 79 -10.96 5.52 2.01
C ALA A 79 -9.95 5.16 0.92
N ASP A 80 -8.95 6.01 0.76
CA ASP A 80 -7.82 5.78 -0.13
C ASP A 80 -6.56 5.50 0.69
N ILE A 81 -5.65 4.74 0.11
CA ILE A 81 -4.36 4.44 0.74
C ILE A 81 -3.24 5.00 -0.12
N GLY A 82 -2.50 5.93 0.43
CA GLY A 82 -1.46 6.65 -0.29
C GLY A 82 -0.11 6.69 0.40
N VAL A 83 0.87 7.18 -0.36
CA VAL A 83 2.26 7.37 0.05
C VAL A 83 2.53 8.86 0.23
N TYR A 84 3.12 9.22 1.36
CA TYR A 84 3.35 10.61 1.77
C TYR A 84 4.80 10.84 2.17
N ALA A 85 5.32 12.04 1.91
CA ALA A 85 6.64 12.44 2.36
C ALA A 85 6.68 12.63 3.89
N VAL A 86 7.78 12.20 4.50
CA VAL A 86 8.04 12.42 5.94
C VAL A 86 8.67 13.77 6.18
N ASP A 87 9.59 14.13 5.31
CA ASP A 87 10.33 15.38 5.29
C ASP A 87 10.41 15.85 3.83
N ASN A 88 10.51 17.15 3.61
CA ASN A 88 10.43 17.80 2.30
C ASN A 88 11.50 17.36 1.27
N ASN A 89 12.12 16.18 1.44
CA ASN A 89 13.12 15.65 0.52
C ASN A 89 12.50 14.99 -0.72
N LEU A 90 11.22 14.63 -0.67
CA LEU A 90 10.49 14.06 -1.80
C LEU A 90 9.46 15.06 -2.30
N VAL A 91 9.69 15.58 -3.48
CA VAL A 91 8.74 16.45 -4.17
C VAL A 91 7.63 15.59 -4.73
N ASN A 92 6.38 15.89 -4.39
CA ASN A 92 5.16 15.16 -4.82
C ASN A 92 5.03 13.72 -4.28
N ALA A 93 5.51 13.44 -3.08
CA ALA A 93 5.27 12.16 -2.41
C ALA A 93 3.82 12.02 -1.88
N ASP A 94 3.06 13.10 -1.85
CA ASP A 94 1.70 13.11 -1.31
C ASP A 94 0.71 12.71 -2.41
N ASP A 95 0.52 11.40 -2.57
CA ASP A 95 -0.44 10.79 -3.47
C ASP A 95 -1.43 9.96 -2.65
N ALA A 96 -2.64 10.48 -2.50
CA ALA A 96 -3.65 9.94 -1.59
C ALA A 96 -4.18 8.57 -2.01
N ASP A 97 -4.15 8.25 -3.29
CA ASP A 97 -4.68 7.04 -3.91
C ASP A 97 -3.61 6.12 -4.54
N ALA A 98 -2.33 6.44 -4.31
CA ALA A 98 -1.20 5.76 -4.95
C ALA A 98 -1.22 4.23 -4.81
N ILE A 99 -1.65 3.69 -3.66
CA ILE A 99 -1.66 2.26 -3.38
C ILE A 99 -3.04 1.67 -3.64
N ASN A 100 -4.09 2.32 -3.17
CA ASN A 100 -5.47 1.88 -3.35
C ASN A 100 -6.43 3.08 -3.33
N ASP A 101 -7.42 3.02 -4.19
CA ASP A 101 -8.41 4.05 -4.47
C ASP A 101 -9.82 3.49 -4.28
N GLY A 102 -10.65 4.18 -3.50
CA GLY A 102 -12.08 3.94 -3.41
C GLY A 102 -12.51 2.75 -2.55
N ILE A 103 -11.84 2.44 -1.46
CA ILE A 103 -12.28 1.43 -0.50
C ILE A 103 -13.52 1.93 0.23
N SER A 104 -14.68 1.29 0.03
CA SER A 104 -15.89 1.65 0.78
C SER A 104 -15.76 1.28 2.26
N ILE A 105 -15.93 2.26 3.14
CA ILE A 105 -15.93 2.12 4.59
C ILE A 105 -17.34 2.33 5.20
N ALA A 106 -18.36 2.23 4.36
CA ALA A 106 -19.77 2.37 4.73
C ALA A 106 -20.33 1.19 5.53
N THR A 107 -19.63 0.09 5.60
CA THR A 107 -20.02 -1.11 6.36
C THR A 107 -18.75 -1.74 6.93
N ALA A 108 -18.78 -2.10 8.20
CA ALA A 108 -17.66 -2.74 8.86
C ALA A 108 -17.11 -3.94 8.07
N GLY A 109 -15.78 -4.04 7.96
CA GLY A 109 -15.16 -5.09 7.18
C GLY A 109 -13.66 -4.97 7.05
N SER A 110 -13.16 -5.55 5.97
CA SER A 110 -11.75 -5.47 5.59
C SER A 110 -11.58 -5.49 4.09
N ALA A 111 -10.47 -4.93 3.61
CA ALA A 111 -10.11 -4.93 2.20
C ALA A 111 -8.60 -5.16 2.02
N SER A 112 -8.20 -5.59 0.82
CA SER A 112 -6.78 -5.63 0.47
C SER A 112 -6.22 -4.22 0.38
N VAL A 113 -5.02 -4.00 0.92
CA VAL A 113 -4.27 -2.76 0.73
C VAL A 113 -3.83 -2.61 -0.72
N ILE A 114 -3.40 -3.70 -1.34
CA ILE A 114 -2.98 -3.70 -2.75
C ILE A 114 -4.21 -3.89 -3.64
N LYS A 115 -4.51 -2.91 -4.50
CA LYS A 115 -5.63 -2.94 -5.43
C LYS A 115 -5.35 -3.83 -6.64
N ASP A 116 -4.15 -3.73 -7.18
CA ASP A 116 -3.79 -4.28 -8.48
C ASP A 116 -2.58 -5.21 -8.44
N PHE A 117 -2.59 -6.25 -9.28
CA PHE A 117 -1.42 -7.11 -9.45
C PHE A 117 -0.20 -6.36 -10.01
N ALA A 118 -0.41 -5.34 -10.82
CA ALA A 118 0.66 -4.52 -11.39
C ALA A 118 1.51 -3.83 -10.31
N THR A 119 0.92 -3.54 -9.15
CA THR A 119 1.58 -2.85 -8.02
C THR A 119 2.25 -3.80 -7.03
N THR A 120 2.07 -5.13 -7.16
CA THR A 120 2.57 -6.10 -6.16
C THR A 120 4.10 -6.22 -6.05
N ALA A 121 4.86 -5.68 -6.98
CA ALA A 121 6.32 -5.73 -6.96
C ALA A 121 6.94 -4.33 -6.99
N THR A 122 6.13 -3.30 -6.76
CA THR A 122 6.52 -1.90 -6.83
C THR A 122 7.05 -1.44 -5.48
N PRO A 123 8.27 -0.90 -5.39
CA PRO A 123 8.76 -0.29 -4.16
C PRO A 123 8.03 1.02 -3.87
N LEU A 124 7.92 1.40 -2.60
CA LEU A 124 7.15 2.57 -2.19
C LEU A 124 7.58 3.87 -2.88
N TRP A 125 8.87 4.05 -3.15
CA TRP A 125 9.37 5.25 -3.83
C TRP A 125 8.85 5.38 -5.27
N ASP A 126 8.53 4.28 -5.95
CA ASP A 126 8.07 4.27 -7.34
C ASP A 126 6.59 4.69 -7.48
N TYR A 127 5.84 4.71 -6.38
CA TYR A 127 4.52 5.35 -6.33
C TYR A 127 4.60 6.88 -6.37
N VAL A 128 5.77 7.45 -6.12
CA VAL A 128 5.99 8.88 -6.17
C VAL A 128 6.34 9.30 -7.59
N ALA A 129 5.37 9.87 -8.30
CA ALA A 129 5.44 10.12 -9.76
C ALA A 129 6.63 10.97 -10.25
N SER A 130 7.29 11.69 -9.37
CA SER A 130 8.46 12.53 -9.70
C SER A 130 9.80 11.81 -9.58
N GLU A 131 9.83 10.62 -8.98
CA GLU A 131 11.08 9.92 -8.72
C GLU A 131 11.41 8.93 -9.85
N THR A 132 12.66 8.97 -10.30
CA THR A 132 13.20 8.04 -11.30
C THR A 132 14.14 7.00 -10.70
N LYS A 133 14.45 7.13 -9.43
CA LYS A 133 15.28 6.23 -8.63
C LYS A 133 14.95 6.40 -7.15
N ASP A 134 15.25 5.39 -6.36
CA ASP A 134 15.05 5.44 -4.90
C ASP A 134 15.84 6.63 -4.28
N PRO A 135 15.12 7.61 -3.70
CA PRO A 135 15.74 8.72 -3.00
C PRO A 135 16.30 8.31 -1.63
N GLY A 136 15.93 7.11 -1.14
CA GLY A 136 16.25 6.65 0.20
C GLY A 136 15.35 7.26 1.28
N GLY A 137 15.60 6.89 2.52
CA GLY A 137 14.86 7.40 3.67
C GLY A 137 13.58 6.63 3.96
N LEU A 138 12.58 7.32 4.49
CA LEU A 138 11.31 6.75 4.95
C LEU A 138 10.16 7.45 4.23
N LEU A 139 9.05 6.72 4.06
CA LEU A 139 7.78 7.22 3.53
C LEU A 139 6.66 6.87 4.51
N ASP A 140 5.69 7.76 4.62
CA ASP A 140 4.48 7.55 5.41
C ASP A 140 3.40 6.89 4.57
N ILE A 141 2.70 5.93 5.15
CA ILE A 141 1.49 5.35 4.60
C ILE A 141 0.32 5.92 5.39
N LYS A 142 -0.60 6.57 4.68
CA LYS A 142 -1.79 7.16 5.28
C LYS A 142 -3.04 6.65 4.60
N VAL A 143 -4.11 6.63 5.37
CA VAL A 143 -5.47 6.43 4.88
C VAL A 143 -6.14 7.80 4.80
N ALA A 144 -6.64 8.17 3.64
CA ALA A 144 -7.37 9.42 3.41
C ALA A 144 -8.87 9.13 3.27
N VAL A 145 -9.71 9.95 3.89
CA VAL A 145 -11.17 9.88 3.77
C VAL A 145 -11.60 10.72 2.58
N LEU A 146 -12.33 10.12 1.65
CA LEU A 146 -12.83 10.79 0.45
C LEU A 146 -14.34 10.62 0.26
N ASP A 147 -14.84 11.29 -0.77
CA ASP A 147 -16.24 11.32 -1.22
C ASP A 147 -17.25 11.87 -0.19
N ALA A 148 -17.22 11.40 1.06
CA ALA A 148 -18.04 11.94 2.13
C ALA A 148 -17.29 11.89 3.47
N ALA A 149 -17.72 12.71 4.43
CA ALA A 149 -17.17 12.75 5.78
C ALA A 149 -17.47 11.45 6.56
N ILE A 150 -16.75 11.26 7.67
CA ILE A 150 -17.02 10.21 8.64
C ILE A 150 -18.36 10.49 9.34
N ASP A 151 -19.25 9.51 9.35
CA ASP A 151 -20.59 9.60 9.95
C ASP A 151 -20.65 9.12 11.40
N ALA A 152 -19.77 8.20 11.77
CA ALA A 152 -19.74 7.58 13.09
C ALA A 152 -18.32 7.41 13.60
N ALA A 153 -18.15 7.53 14.91
CA ALA A 153 -16.89 7.15 15.53
C ALA A 153 -16.66 5.63 15.42
N GLY A 154 -15.42 5.23 15.18
CA GLY A 154 -15.02 3.83 15.08
C GLY A 154 -13.54 3.72 14.77
N SER A 155 -13.07 2.52 14.51
CA SER A 155 -11.66 2.24 14.27
C SER A 155 -11.35 2.01 12.80
N ILE A 156 -10.19 2.48 12.36
CA ILE A 156 -9.52 2.06 11.13
C ILE A 156 -8.17 1.50 11.51
N ALA A 157 -7.87 0.27 11.08
CA ALA A 157 -6.60 -0.39 11.35
C ALA A 157 -5.93 -0.86 10.05
N LEU A 158 -4.61 -0.78 10.03
CA LEU A 158 -3.80 -1.17 8.89
C LEU A 158 -2.77 -2.20 9.30
N GLU A 159 -2.83 -3.37 8.67
CA GLU A 159 -1.83 -4.42 8.80
C GLU A 159 -1.05 -4.54 7.49
N LEU A 160 0.23 -4.21 7.53
CA LEU A 160 1.10 -4.26 6.38
C LEU A 160 2.13 -5.37 6.49
N PHE A 161 2.22 -6.17 5.45
CA PHE A 161 3.34 -7.08 5.22
C PHE A 161 4.20 -6.53 4.10
N TYR A 162 5.50 -6.51 4.30
CA TYR A 162 6.42 -5.95 3.32
C TYR A 162 7.78 -6.62 3.35
N VAL A 163 8.53 -6.45 2.29
CA VAL A 163 9.93 -6.89 2.19
C VAL A 163 10.84 -5.69 1.95
N VAL A 164 12.01 -5.72 2.54
CA VAL A 164 13.12 -4.79 2.30
C VAL A 164 14.41 -5.58 2.21
N ASP A 165 15.39 -5.06 1.50
CA ASP A 165 16.76 -5.61 1.48
C ASP A 165 17.49 -5.35 2.80
#